data_f0664244835e83efad0da19b2f887aaf
#
_entry.id   f0664244835e83efad0da19b2f887aaf
#
_cell.length_a   1.000
_cell.length_b   1.000
_cell.length_c   1.000
_cell.angle_alpha   90.00
_cell.angle_beta   90.00
_cell.angle_gamma   90.00
#
_symmetry.space_group_name_H-M   'P 1'
#
loop_
_entity.id
_entity.type
_entity.pdbx_description
1 polymer ?
#
loop_
_entity_poly.entity_id
_entity_poly.type
_entity_poly.pdbx_seq_one_letter_code
_entity_poly.pdbx_strand_id
1 'polypeptide(L)'
;MSEIEIGRGKRARRAYTLDDVAVVPRRRTRDADEVSTSWQFDAYHLDIPVLSAPMDSVSSPATAIEIGRLGGVGVLDLEGLWTRYEDPTEEFARIARADPDEATSLFQRLYSTPIKRDLIFSRLAEIRSAGVPVAGALSPGRTQDLWKTVVDAGVDLFIIRGTTVSAEHVSASREPLNLKRFIYELEVPVLVGGAVTYTGALHLMRTGAAGVLAGYGGGAASATRRTVGIAAPMATAIADIAAARRDYLDESGGRYVHVIADGSVSTSGDLVKAIACGADAVMLGTALARAAEAPGRGWHWGPEAWHGTLPRGERVEVATVGSLRDILDGPSHQACGFTNFMGALRHAMAANGYLDLKEFQRAELVVTA
;
A
#
# COMPACT_ATOMS: atom_id res chain seq x y z
N MET A 1 1.26 -13.52 23.36
CA MET A 1 -0.19 -13.23 23.35
C MET A 1 -0.94 -14.49 23.77
N SER A 2 -1.96 -14.36 24.64
CA SER A 2 -2.76 -15.50 25.09
C SER A 2 -3.59 -16.04 23.93
N GLU A 3 -3.54 -17.35 23.69
CA GLU A 3 -4.45 -18.05 22.80
C GLU A 3 -5.82 -18.14 23.43
N ILE A 4 -6.86 -17.93 22.62
CA ILE A 4 -8.25 -18.03 23.03
C ILE A 4 -8.81 -19.32 22.44
N GLU A 5 -9.49 -20.12 23.25
CA GLU A 5 -10.19 -21.29 22.77
C GLU A 5 -11.53 -20.86 22.13
N ILE A 6 -11.69 -21.16 20.82
CA ILE A 6 -12.89 -20.83 20.04
C ILE A 6 -13.80 -22.04 19.86
N GLY A 7 -13.42 -23.17 20.38
CA GLY A 7 -14.15 -24.43 20.37
C GLY A 7 -13.24 -25.56 20.83
N ARG A 8 -13.80 -26.70 21.20
CA ARG A 8 -13.07 -27.84 21.76
C ARG A 8 -11.88 -28.24 20.86
N GLY A 9 -10.66 -28.02 21.34
CA GLY A 9 -9.43 -28.35 20.61
C GLY A 9 -9.06 -27.38 19.47
N LYS A 10 -9.78 -26.26 19.31
CA LYS A 10 -9.43 -25.21 18.34
C LYS A 10 -9.14 -23.90 19.06
N ARG A 11 -7.93 -23.38 18.84
CA ARG A 11 -7.47 -22.12 19.42
C ARG A 11 -7.22 -21.07 18.36
N ALA A 12 -7.35 -19.81 18.72
CA ALA A 12 -7.03 -18.66 17.91
C ALA A 12 -6.36 -17.58 18.76
N ARG A 13 -5.57 -16.74 18.12
CA ARG A 13 -4.98 -15.55 18.70
C ARG A 13 -5.94 -14.37 18.55
N ARG A 14 -6.14 -13.57 19.60
CA ARG A 14 -6.85 -12.30 19.47
C ARG A 14 -6.01 -11.34 18.64
N ALA A 15 -6.64 -10.65 17.70
CA ALA A 15 -5.99 -9.69 16.83
C ALA A 15 -6.85 -8.42 16.72
N TYR A 16 -6.20 -7.28 16.46
CA TYR A 16 -6.82 -5.96 16.51
C TYR A 16 -6.70 -5.24 15.17
N THR A 17 -7.78 -4.57 14.79
CA THR A 17 -7.81 -3.62 13.67
C THR A 17 -7.27 -2.26 14.12
N LEU A 18 -7.12 -1.31 13.20
CA LEU A 18 -6.76 0.06 13.58
C LEU A 18 -7.86 0.76 14.39
N ASP A 19 -9.12 0.34 14.22
CA ASP A 19 -10.25 0.90 14.99
C ASP A 19 -10.23 0.47 16.47
N ASP A 20 -9.60 -0.67 16.76
CA ASP A 20 -9.52 -1.22 18.11
C ASP A 20 -8.43 -0.58 18.98
N VAL A 21 -7.61 0.31 18.42
CA VAL A 21 -6.47 0.92 19.12
C VAL A 21 -6.48 2.43 19.03
N ALA A 22 -5.90 3.07 20.04
CA ALA A 22 -5.68 4.51 20.07
C ALA A 22 -4.28 4.84 20.61
N VAL A 23 -3.71 5.96 20.14
CA VAL A 23 -2.46 6.52 20.68
C VAL A 23 -2.78 7.29 21.94
N VAL A 24 -1.98 7.10 23.00
CA VAL A 24 -2.14 7.77 24.29
C VAL A 24 -1.17 8.94 24.36
N PRO A 25 -1.68 10.19 24.60
CA PRO A 25 -0.80 11.34 24.78
C PRO A 25 0.15 11.17 25.98
N ARG A 26 1.37 11.66 25.82
CA ARG A 26 2.39 11.61 26.87
C ARG A 26 2.47 12.91 27.68
N ARG A 27 3.27 12.87 28.75
CA ARG A 27 3.57 14.03 29.61
C ARG A 27 4.24 15.18 28.86
N ARG A 28 5.07 14.87 27.84
CA ARG A 28 5.82 15.83 27.05
C ARG A 28 5.10 16.11 25.74
N THR A 29 4.99 17.38 25.36
CA THR A 29 4.48 17.84 24.08
C THR A 29 5.52 18.69 23.35
N ARG A 30 5.30 18.98 22.07
CA ARG A 30 6.12 19.85 21.22
C ARG A 30 5.24 20.72 20.35
N ASP A 31 5.83 21.70 19.70
CA ASP A 31 5.17 22.43 18.61
C ASP A 31 5.17 21.57 17.34
N ALA A 32 4.05 21.60 16.59
CA ALA A 32 3.86 20.71 15.43
C ALA A 32 4.78 21.05 14.24
N ASP A 33 5.23 22.26 14.13
CA ASP A 33 6.17 22.76 13.13
C ASP A 33 7.64 22.31 13.37
N GLU A 34 7.95 21.86 14.58
CA GLU A 34 9.24 21.19 14.88
C GLU A 34 9.31 19.73 14.45
N VAL A 35 8.17 19.12 14.06
CA VAL A 35 8.05 17.69 13.80
C VAL A 35 8.30 17.37 12.33
N SER A 36 9.22 16.42 12.08
CA SER A 36 9.50 15.90 10.74
C SER A 36 8.66 14.66 10.43
N THR A 37 7.94 14.71 9.29
CA THR A 37 7.27 13.55 8.70
C THR A 37 8.10 12.87 7.60
N SER A 38 9.33 13.34 7.37
CA SER A 38 10.20 12.79 6.33
C SER A 38 10.53 11.32 6.58
N TRP A 39 10.70 10.60 5.48
CA TRP A 39 11.00 9.18 5.48
C TRP A 39 12.19 8.90 4.55
N GLN A 40 13.25 8.33 5.10
CA GLN A 40 14.38 7.85 4.32
C GLN A 40 14.10 6.42 3.88
N PHE A 41 14.00 6.21 2.58
CA PHE A 41 13.84 4.89 1.98
C PHE A 41 15.00 4.62 1.01
N ASP A 42 15.90 3.73 1.41
CA ASP A 42 17.15 3.47 0.68
C ASP A 42 17.89 4.79 0.36
N ALA A 43 18.18 5.06 -0.89
CA ALA A 43 18.82 6.31 -1.35
C ALA A 43 17.84 7.50 -1.45
N TYR A 44 16.55 7.28 -1.31
CA TYR A 44 15.51 8.30 -1.51
C TYR A 44 15.13 8.97 -0.20
N HIS A 45 15.16 10.31 -0.21
CA HIS A 45 14.58 11.12 0.86
C HIS A 45 13.19 11.58 0.42
N LEU A 46 12.18 11.20 1.19
CA LEU A 46 10.77 11.50 0.93
C LEU A 46 10.24 12.42 2.03
N ASP A 47 9.52 13.48 1.67
CA ASP A 47 8.98 14.45 2.64
C ASP A 47 7.81 13.89 3.45
N ILE A 48 7.09 12.93 2.86
CA ILE A 48 5.95 12.28 3.48
C ILE A 48 6.01 10.75 3.37
N PRO A 49 5.58 10.01 4.40
CA PRO A 49 5.66 8.54 4.43
C PRO A 49 4.44 7.90 3.72
N VAL A 50 4.21 8.28 2.45
CA VAL A 50 3.03 7.86 1.69
C VAL A 50 3.41 7.30 0.34
N LEU A 51 2.84 6.13 0.02
CA LEU A 51 2.78 5.57 -1.33
C LEU A 51 1.32 5.53 -1.79
N SER A 52 1.05 5.75 -3.08
CA SER A 52 -0.27 5.39 -3.62
C SER A 52 -0.40 3.89 -3.81
N ALA A 53 -1.58 3.33 -3.59
CA ALA A 53 -1.83 1.95 -3.95
C ALA A 53 -1.89 1.81 -5.49
N PRO A 54 -1.24 0.78 -6.07
CA PRO A 54 -1.28 0.52 -7.51
C PRO A 54 -2.66 -0.01 -7.91
N MET A 55 -3.56 0.90 -8.14
CA MET A 55 -4.96 0.65 -8.54
C MET A 55 -5.37 1.70 -9.56
N ASP A 56 -5.94 1.30 -10.68
CA ASP A 56 -6.31 2.23 -11.76
C ASP A 56 -7.29 3.33 -11.32
N SER A 57 -8.12 3.06 -10.30
CA SER A 57 -9.00 4.08 -9.74
C SER A 57 -8.28 5.15 -8.90
N VAL A 58 -7.00 4.93 -8.57
CA VAL A 58 -6.17 5.78 -7.71
C VAL A 58 -5.00 6.37 -8.48
N SER A 59 -4.28 5.50 -9.21
CA SER A 59 -2.99 5.84 -9.81
C SER A 59 -3.08 5.90 -11.34
N SER A 60 -2.60 7.00 -11.87
CA SER A 60 -2.28 7.25 -13.28
C SER A 60 -0.89 7.86 -13.34
N PRO A 61 -0.26 8.01 -14.50
CA PRO A 61 0.97 8.79 -14.61
C PRO A 61 0.84 10.19 -14.00
N ALA A 62 -0.28 10.88 -14.27
CA ALA A 62 -0.52 12.23 -13.75
C ALA A 62 -0.64 12.28 -12.21
N THR A 63 -1.42 11.36 -11.60
CA THR A 63 -1.53 11.31 -10.13
C THR A 63 -0.24 10.84 -9.47
N ALA A 64 0.52 9.94 -10.09
CA ALA A 64 1.83 9.52 -9.61
C ALA A 64 2.82 10.70 -9.57
N ILE A 65 2.83 11.53 -10.62
CA ILE A 65 3.62 12.76 -10.67
C ILE A 65 3.22 13.73 -9.57
N GLU A 66 1.92 13.95 -9.36
CA GLU A 66 1.45 14.90 -8.33
C GLU A 66 1.79 14.41 -6.91
N ILE A 67 1.63 13.12 -6.62
CA ILE A 67 2.04 12.53 -5.34
C ILE A 67 3.56 12.67 -5.13
N GLY A 68 4.35 12.45 -6.18
CA GLY A 68 5.80 12.67 -6.14
C GLY A 68 6.18 14.12 -5.83
N ARG A 69 5.47 15.10 -6.43
CA ARG A 69 5.66 16.54 -6.15
C ARG A 69 5.24 16.92 -4.73
N LEU A 70 4.32 16.19 -4.13
CA LEU A 70 3.93 16.35 -2.73
C LEU A 70 4.89 15.63 -1.76
N GLY A 71 5.98 15.05 -2.27
CA GLY A 71 7.04 14.42 -1.47
C GLY A 71 6.81 12.96 -1.12
N GLY A 72 5.80 12.31 -1.69
CA GLY A 72 5.52 10.88 -1.57
C GLY A 72 5.97 10.07 -2.78
N VAL A 73 5.42 8.86 -2.96
CA VAL A 73 5.69 7.98 -4.11
C VAL A 73 4.38 7.56 -4.78
N GLY A 74 4.19 7.99 -6.02
CA GLY A 74 3.12 7.48 -6.86
C GLY A 74 3.49 6.13 -7.46
N VAL A 75 2.67 5.10 -7.21
CA VAL A 75 2.92 3.74 -7.72
C VAL A 75 1.94 3.42 -8.83
N LEU A 76 2.46 3.09 -10.02
CA LEU A 76 1.63 2.71 -11.16
C LEU A 76 1.35 1.20 -11.15
N ASP A 77 0.09 0.81 -11.39
CA ASP A 77 -0.27 -0.59 -11.69
C ASP A 77 0.16 -0.92 -13.12
N LEU A 78 1.20 -1.75 -13.25
CA LEU A 78 1.73 -2.16 -14.56
C LEU A 78 0.92 -3.30 -15.20
N GLU A 79 -0.13 -3.77 -14.53
CA GLU A 79 -1.13 -4.69 -15.06
C GLU A 79 -2.47 -4.01 -15.32
N GLY A 80 -2.54 -2.71 -15.07
CA GLY A 80 -3.74 -1.88 -15.17
C GLY A 80 -4.12 -1.46 -16.58
N LEU A 81 -5.13 -0.60 -16.69
CA LEU A 81 -5.63 -0.06 -17.95
C LEU A 81 -4.59 0.82 -18.65
N TRP A 82 -3.77 1.53 -17.90
CA TRP A 82 -2.72 2.42 -18.42
C TRP A 82 -1.66 1.70 -19.25
N THR A 83 -1.49 0.40 -19.07
CA THR A 83 -0.54 -0.44 -19.79
C THR A 83 -1.21 -1.35 -20.83
N ARG A 84 -2.54 -1.26 -20.96
CA ARG A 84 -3.33 -2.03 -21.94
C ARG A 84 -3.87 -1.16 -23.06
N TYR A 85 -4.23 0.09 -22.75
CA TYR A 85 -4.82 1.05 -23.67
C TYR A 85 -3.92 2.27 -23.80
N GLU A 86 -3.79 2.78 -25.01
CA GLU A 86 -3.04 4.02 -25.28
C GLU A 86 -3.69 5.23 -24.64
N ASP A 87 -5.01 5.30 -24.73
CA ASP A 87 -5.86 6.25 -23.99
C ASP A 87 -7.01 5.47 -23.34
N PRO A 88 -6.96 5.22 -22.02
CA PRO A 88 -8.00 4.48 -21.30
C PRO A 88 -9.20 5.33 -20.89
N THR A 89 -9.35 6.56 -21.38
CA THR A 89 -10.42 7.49 -20.97
C THR A 89 -11.81 6.90 -21.17
N GLU A 90 -12.06 6.25 -22.31
CA GLU A 90 -13.37 5.63 -22.57
C GLU A 90 -13.59 4.40 -21.69
N GLU A 91 -12.55 3.62 -21.38
CA GLU A 91 -12.64 2.49 -20.47
C GLU A 91 -13.04 2.94 -19.06
N PHE A 92 -12.44 4.01 -18.55
CA PHE A 92 -12.85 4.63 -17.27
C PHE A 92 -14.30 5.13 -17.32
N ALA A 93 -14.70 5.79 -18.41
CA ALA A 93 -16.07 6.25 -18.59
C ALA A 93 -17.08 5.10 -18.63
N ARG A 94 -16.74 3.98 -19.27
CA ARG A 94 -17.57 2.76 -19.27
C ARG A 94 -17.69 2.14 -17.89
N ILE A 95 -16.59 2.08 -17.13
CA ILE A 95 -16.59 1.60 -15.74
C ILE A 95 -17.50 2.48 -14.89
N ALA A 96 -17.40 3.80 -15.01
CA ALA A 96 -18.21 4.74 -14.23
C ALA A 96 -19.72 4.58 -14.49
N ARG A 97 -20.10 4.31 -15.76
CA ARG A 97 -21.50 4.19 -16.20
C ARG A 97 -22.09 2.78 -16.08
N ALA A 98 -21.27 1.77 -15.77
CA ALA A 98 -21.73 0.38 -15.73
C ALA A 98 -22.78 0.16 -14.65
N ASP A 99 -23.77 -0.68 -14.95
CA ASP A 99 -24.68 -1.17 -13.91
C ASP A 99 -23.92 -2.02 -12.89
N PRO A 100 -24.33 -1.98 -11.60
CA PRO A 100 -23.67 -2.76 -10.55
C PRO A 100 -23.54 -4.25 -10.88
N ASP A 101 -24.57 -4.86 -11.45
CA ASP A 101 -24.61 -6.29 -11.80
C ASP A 101 -23.68 -6.64 -12.99
N GLU A 102 -23.34 -5.67 -13.82
CA GLU A 102 -22.48 -5.84 -15.00
C GLU A 102 -21.01 -5.45 -14.71
N ALA A 103 -20.74 -4.74 -13.64
CA ALA A 103 -19.41 -4.16 -13.36
C ALA A 103 -18.30 -5.22 -13.35
N THR A 104 -18.51 -6.36 -12.70
CA THR A 104 -17.52 -7.45 -12.62
C THR A 104 -17.19 -8.02 -14.01
N SER A 105 -18.21 -8.31 -14.83
CA SER A 105 -17.97 -8.82 -16.18
C SER A 105 -17.36 -7.78 -17.11
N LEU A 106 -17.66 -6.50 -16.91
CA LEU A 106 -16.99 -5.42 -17.62
C LEU A 106 -15.51 -5.36 -17.25
N PHE A 107 -15.16 -5.42 -15.96
CA PHE A 107 -13.77 -5.49 -15.52
C PHE A 107 -13.03 -6.67 -16.15
N GLN A 108 -13.60 -7.87 -16.08
CA GLN A 108 -13.00 -9.07 -16.67
C GLN A 108 -12.72 -8.89 -18.18
N ARG A 109 -13.63 -8.26 -18.93
CA ARG A 109 -13.42 -7.96 -20.36
C ARG A 109 -12.30 -6.94 -20.58
N LEU A 110 -12.32 -5.82 -19.85
CA LEU A 110 -11.34 -4.74 -20.04
C LEU A 110 -9.91 -5.19 -19.67
N TYR A 111 -9.77 -5.90 -18.56
CA TYR A 111 -8.47 -6.40 -18.09
C TYR A 111 -8.02 -7.70 -18.77
N SER A 112 -8.84 -8.30 -19.67
CA SER A 112 -8.39 -9.39 -20.54
C SER A 112 -7.56 -8.91 -21.73
N THR A 113 -7.62 -7.62 -22.09
CA THR A 113 -6.77 -7.03 -23.12
C THR A 113 -5.29 -7.21 -22.74
N PRO A 114 -4.42 -7.64 -23.67
CA PRO A 114 -3.02 -7.86 -23.36
C PRO A 114 -2.29 -6.62 -22.86
N ILE A 115 -1.37 -6.80 -21.91
CA ILE A 115 -0.44 -5.74 -21.47
C ILE A 115 0.53 -5.46 -22.62
N LYS A 116 0.69 -4.19 -22.97
CA LYS A 116 1.61 -3.71 -24.00
C LYS A 116 2.91 -3.22 -23.34
N ARG A 117 4.03 -3.85 -23.69
CA ARG A 117 5.34 -3.48 -23.10
C ARG A 117 5.73 -2.05 -23.41
N ASP A 118 5.43 -1.55 -24.60
CA ASP A 118 5.72 -0.18 -25.02
C ASP A 118 4.96 0.84 -24.15
N LEU A 119 3.77 0.51 -23.67
CA LEU A 119 3.03 1.36 -22.74
C LEU A 119 3.66 1.37 -21.36
N ILE A 120 4.26 0.27 -20.89
CA ILE A 120 5.04 0.28 -19.66
C ILE A 120 6.17 1.30 -19.77
N PHE A 121 6.95 1.24 -20.87
CA PHE A 121 8.03 2.19 -21.12
C PHE A 121 7.53 3.63 -21.16
N SER A 122 6.49 3.92 -21.95
CA SER A 122 6.00 5.29 -22.13
C SER A 122 5.42 5.88 -20.85
N ARG A 123 4.68 5.09 -20.04
CA ARG A 123 4.10 5.57 -18.78
C ARG A 123 5.15 5.84 -17.71
N LEU A 124 6.14 4.96 -17.58
CA LEU A 124 7.24 5.17 -16.62
C LEU A 124 8.15 6.33 -17.07
N ALA A 125 8.39 6.50 -18.38
CA ALA A 125 9.12 7.63 -18.92
C ALA A 125 8.40 8.98 -18.69
N GLU A 126 7.06 9.00 -18.80
CA GLU A 126 6.24 10.17 -18.48
C GLU A 126 6.44 10.61 -17.03
N ILE A 127 6.37 9.67 -16.08
CA ILE A 127 6.60 9.95 -14.64
C ILE A 127 8.04 10.44 -14.43
N ARG A 128 9.02 9.78 -15.02
CA ARG A 128 10.44 10.16 -14.92
C ARG A 128 10.70 11.57 -15.42
N SER A 129 10.06 11.97 -16.54
CA SER A 129 10.25 13.30 -17.13
C SER A 129 9.86 14.45 -16.18
N ALA A 130 9.02 14.17 -15.20
CA ALA A 130 8.60 15.12 -14.17
C ALA A 130 9.62 15.25 -13.01
N GLY A 131 10.68 14.45 -12.99
CA GLY A 131 11.73 14.50 -11.96
C GLY A 131 11.30 13.96 -10.60
N VAL A 132 10.30 13.07 -10.56
CA VAL A 132 9.80 12.41 -9.35
C VAL A 132 10.18 10.94 -9.35
N PRO A 133 10.19 10.26 -8.17
CA PRO A 133 10.47 8.83 -8.10
C PRO A 133 9.51 8.00 -8.96
N VAL A 134 10.06 7.05 -9.71
CA VAL A 134 9.30 6.16 -10.62
C VAL A 134 9.08 4.82 -9.94
N ALA A 135 7.83 4.51 -9.59
CA ALA A 135 7.48 3.24 -8.97
C ALA A 135 6.42 2.48 -9.77
N GLY A 136 6.65 1.19 -9.93
CA GLY A 136 5.74 0.30 -10.65
C GLY A 136 5.49 -1.00 -9.90
N ALA A 137 4.26 -1.50 -9.96
CA ALA A 137 3.85 -2.72 -9.29
C ALA A 137 3.41 -3.81 -10.26
N LEU A 138 3.82 -5.04 -9.96
CA LEU A 138 3.37 -6.27 -10.63
C LEU A 138 2.89 -7.29 -9.59
N SER A 139 1.97 -8.15 -10.01
CA SER A 139 1.66 -9.36 -9.25
C SER A 139 2.81 -10.38 -9.33
N PRO A 140 2.93 -11.30 -8.37
CA PRO A 140 3.94 -12.35 -8.44
C PRO A 140 3.86 -13.17 -9.73
N GLY A 141 2.63 -13.38 -10.24
CA GLY A 141 2.40 -14.14 -11.46
C GLY A 141 2.91 -13.48 -12.75
N ARG A 142 2.97 -12.15 -12.78
CA ARG A 142 3.44 -11.38 -13.94
C ARG A 142 4.90 -10.93 -13.82
N THR A 143 5.45 -10.96 -12.62
CA THR A 143 6.82 -10.54 -12.39
C THR A 143 7.81 -11.29 -13.26
N GLN A 144 7.71 -12.64 -13.38
CA GLN A 144 8.62 -13.42 -14.22
C GLN A 144 8.63 -13.00 -15.68
N ASP A 145 7.47 -12.58 -16.22
CA ASP A 145 7.32 -12.25 -17.64
C ASP A 145 7.72 -10.81 -17.97
N LEU A 146 7.55 -9.89 -17.01
CA LEU A 146 7.59 -8.44 -17.28
C LEU A 146 8.72 -7.70 -16.55
N TRP A 147 9.39 -8.29 -15.57
CA TRP A 147 10.37 -7.59 -14.74
C TRP A 147 11.49 -6.91 -15.54
N LYS A 148 12.01 -7.57 -16.58
CA LYS A 148 13.04 -6.98 -17.44
C LYS A 148 12.55 -5.72 -18.13
N THR A 149 11.33 -5.77 -18.68
CA THR A 149 10.68 -4.59 -19.28
C THR A 149 10.58 -3.43 -18.29
N VAL A 150 10.24 -3.71 -17.03
CA VAL A 150 10.08 -2.69 -15.98
C VAL A 150 11.41 -2.10 -15.57
N VAL A 151 12.45 -2.94 -15.40
CA VAL A 151 13.81 -2.50 -15.07
C VAL A 151 14.42 -1.71 -16.22
N ASP A 152 14.30 -2.21 -17.46
CA ASP A 152 14.79 -1.52 -18.66
C ASP A 152 14.09 -0.17 -18.89
N ALA A 153 12.82 -0.04 -18.47
CA ALA A 153 12.10 1.23 -18.46
C ALA A 153 12.59 2.20 -17.37
N GLY A 154 13.49 1.73 -16.49
CA GLY A 154 14.17 2.56 -15.51
C GLY A 154 13.35 2.87 -14.28
N VAL A 155 12.64 1.91 -13.72
CA VAL A 155 11.95 2.06 -12.42
C VAL A 155 12.95 2.31 -11.29
N ASP A 156 12.60 3.20 -10.35
CA ASP A 156 13.39 3.49 -9.16
C ASP A 156 12.98 2.60 -7.97
N LEU A 157 11.73 2.14 -7.96
CA LEU A 157 11.18 1.27 -6.94
C LEU A 157 10.30 0.20 -7.58
N PHE A 158 10.67 -1.07 -7.42
CA PHE A 158 9.90 -2.20 -7.93
C PHE A 158 9.03 -2.80 -6.83
N ILE A 159 7.74 -3.02 -7.10
CA ILE A 159 6.81 -3.55 -6.11
C ILE A 159 6.20 -4.86 -6.58
N ILE A 160 6.35 -5.91 -5.79
CA ILE A 160 5.68 -7.20 -6.00
C ILE A 160 4.53 -7.28 -5.01
N ARG A 161 3.30 -7.13 -5.51
CA ARG A 161 2.12 -7.01 -4.67
C ARG A 161 1.05 -8.04 -5.02
N GLY A 162 0.46 -8.63 -3.99
CA GLY A 162 -0.66 -9.56 -4.11
C GLY A 162 -1.42 -9.68 -2.80
N THR A 163 -2.54 -10.41 -2.80
CA THR A 163 -3.31 -10.70 -1.57
C THR A 163 -2.42 -11.42 -0.55
N THR A 164 -1.56 -12.29 -1.01
CA THR A 164 -0.50 -12.90 -0.19
C THR A 164 0.70 -13.14 -1.09
N VAL A 165 1.86 -12.69 -0.66
CA VAL A 165 3.15 -13.03 -1.27
C VAL A 165 3.94 -13.84 -0.27
N SER A 166 4.43 -15.00 -0.68
CA SER A 166 5.25 -15.87 0.15
C SER A 166 6.67 -15.99 -0.42
N ALA A 167 7.63 -16.22 0.47
CA ALA A 167 9.01 -16.50 0.07
C ALA A 167 9.14 -17.87 -0.65
N GLU A 168 8.20 -18.77 -0.37
CA GLU A 168 8.12 -20.11 -0.96
C GLU A 168 6.75 -20.29 -1.61
N HIS A 169 6.72 -20.29 -2.95
CA HIS A 169 5.55 -20.65 -3.74
C HIS A 169 5.76 -22.03 -4.34
N VAL A 170 4.81 -22.94 -4.13
CA VAL A 170 4.84 -24.29 -4.71
C VAL A 170 3.91 -24.35 -5.91
N SER A 171 4.40 -24.78 -7.05
CA SER A 171 3.60 -24.98 -8.26
C SER A 171 4.02 -26.28 -8.95
N ALA A 172 3.03 -27.05 -9.42
CA ALA A 172 3.26 -28.24 -10.22
C ALA A 172 3.34 -27.96 -11.73
N SER A 173 2.89 -26.78 -12.18
CA SER A 173 2.72 -26.42 -13.59
C SER A 173 3.84 -25.55 -14.15
N ARG A 174 4.59 -24.86 -13.30
CA ARG A 174 5.71 -23.97 -13.69
C ARG A 174 6.71 -23.82 -12.56
N GLU A 175 7.95 -23.48 -12.89
CA GLU A 175 8.93 -23.10 -11.89
C GLU A 175 8.51 -21.79 -11.22
N PRO A 176 8.38 -21.76 -9.88
CA PRO A 176 8.05 -20.54 -9.15
C PRO A 176 9.15 -19.49 -9.24
N LEU A 177 8.78 -18.21 -9.12
CA LEU A 177 9.75 -17.12 -8.97
C LEU A 177 10.54 -17.32 -7.67
N ASN A 178 11.86 -17.51 -7.79
CA ASN A 178 12.77 -17.49 -6.65
C ASN A 178 13.02 -16.03 -6.25
N LEU A 179 12.23 -15.53 -5.28
CA LEU A 179 12.30 -14.13 -4.84
C LEU A 179 13.70 -13.71 -4.38
N LYS A 180 14.40 -14.58 -3.65
CA LYS A 180 15.74 -14.26 -3.14
C LYS A 180 16.73 -14.04 -4.27
N ARG A 181 16.76 -14.95 -5.24
CA ARG A 181 17.63 -14.83 -6.42
C ARG A 181 17.23 -13.61 -7.25
N PHE A 182 15.93 -13.43 -7.48
CA PHE A 182 15.38 -12.31 -8.24
C PHE A 182 15.79 -10.96 -7.64
N ILE A 183 15.57 -10.77 -6.33
CA ILE A 183 15.90 -9.50 -5.66
C ILE A 183 17.42 -9.27 -5.65
N TYR A 184 18.21 -10.32 -5.51
CA TYR A 184 19.67 -10.21 -5.54
C TYR A 184 20.22 -9.77 -6.92
N GLU A 185 19.53 -10.15 -7.99
CA GLU A 185 19.90 -9.79 -9.38
C GLU A 185 19.47 -8.36 -9.77
N LEU A 186 18.62 -7.71 -8.95
CA LEU A 186 18.14 -6.35 -9.24
C LEU A 186 19.01 -5.28 -8.56
N GLU A 187 19.27 -4.20 -9.30
CA GLU A 187 19.95 -3.02 -8.79
C GLU A 187 19.01 -1.99 -8.14
N VAL A 188 17.68 -2.22 -8.23
CA VAL A 188 16.65 -1.33 -7.67
C VAL A 188 16.03 -1.94 -6.42
N PRO A 189 15.65 -1.13 -5.42
CA PRO A 189 14.98 -1.63 -4.23
C PRO A 189 13.64 -2.28 -4.57
N VAL A 190 13.33 -3.39 -3.89
CA VAL A 190 12.10 -4.16 -4.09
C VAL A 190 11.26 -4.14 -2.82
N LEU A 191 10.00 -3.72 -2.92
CA LEU A 191 8.97 -3.95 -1.91
C LEU A 191 8.19 -5.22 -2.24
N VAL A 192 7.91 -6.03 -1.22
CA VAL A 192 7.21 -7.32 -1.40
C VAL A 192 6.08 -7.45 -0.38
N GLY A 193 4.90 -7.86 -0.82
CA GLY A 193 3.76 -8.14 0.07
C GLY A 193 2.45 -8.35 -0.67
N GLY A 194 1.28 -8.69 0.01
CA GLY A 194 1.01 -8.53 1.44
C GLY A 194 1.46 -9.69 2.35
N ALA A 195 1.91 -9.27 3.46
CA ALA A 195 2.19 -10.14 4.59
C ALA A 195 1.34 -9.73 5.80
N VAL A 196 0.95 -10.69 6.65
CA VAL A 196 0.12 -10.41 7.84
C VAL A 196 0.62 -11.09 9.10
N THR A 197 1.69 -11.87 9.00
CA THR A 197 2.23 -12.62 10.12
C THR A 197 3.72 -12.33 10.30
N TYR A 198 4.18 -12.42 11.55
CA TYR A 198 5.60 -12.34 11.90
C TYR A 198 6.47 -13.27 11.02
N THR A 199 6.11 -14.56 10.95
CA THR A 199 6.90 -15.56 10.23
C THR A 199 6.93 -15.28 8.73
N GLY A 200 5.77 -14.97 8.12
CA GLY A 200 5.70 -14.63 6.69
C GLY A 200 6.56 -13.42 6.34
N ALA A 201 6.49 -12.37 7.15
CA ALA A 201 7.30 -11.17 6.96
C ALA A 201 8.81 -11.43 7.14
N LEU A 202 9.21 -12.19 8.17
CA LEU A 202 10.61 -12.53 8.41
C LEU A 202 11.20 -13.29 7.21
N HIS A 203 10.46 -14.23 6.64
CA HIS A 203 10.89 -14.95 5.43
C HIS A 203 11.03 -14.02 4.22
N LEU A 204 10.12 -13.06 4.04
CA LEU A 204 10.24 -12.05 2.98
C LEU A 204 11.46 -11.14 3.19
N MET A 205 11.74 -10.71 4.41
CA MET A 205 12.93 -9.91 4.73
C MET A 205 14.21 -10.65 4.39
N ARG A 206 14.27 -11.96 4.66
CA ARG A 206 15.40 -12.84 4.31
C ARG A 206 15.62 -13.04 2.81
N THR A 207 14.63 -12.69 1.96
CA THR A 207 14.84 -12.68 0.50
C THR A 207 15.69 -11.51 0.02
N GLY A 208 15.93 -10.51 0.88
CA GLY A 208 16.66 -9.31 0.53
C GLY A 208 15.78 -8.13 0.15
N ALA A 209 14.47 -8.21 0.37
CA ALA A 209 13.56 -7.09 0.12
C ALA A 209 13.98 -5.82 0.88
N ALA A 210 13.83 -4.66 0.26
CA ALA A 210 14.06 -3.36 0.89
C ALA A 210 12.90 -2.98 1.83
N GLY A 211 11.72 -3.51 1.58
CA GLY A 211 10.58 -3.35 2.46
C GLY A 211 9.51 -4.43 2.27
N VAL A 212 8.65 -4.57 3.29
CA VAL A 212 7.53 -5.51 3.32
C VAL A 212 6.23 -4.73 3.43
N LEU A 213 5.27 -5.03 2.53
CA LEU A 213 3.92 -4.52 2.62
C LEU A 213 3.17 -5.31 3.69
N ALA A 214 2.81 -4.64 4.78
CA ALA A 214 2.09 -5.19 5.92
C ALA A 214 0.58 -5.10 5.66
N GLY A 215 -0.08 -6.24 5.56
CA GLY A 215 -1.50 -6.32 5.27
C GLY A 215 -1.83 -6.50 3.80
N TYR A 216 -3.11 -6.47 3.53
CA TYR A 216 -3.75 -6.43 2.20
C TYR A 216 -5.24 -6.20 2.36
N GLY A 217 -5.88 -5.69 1.32
CA GLY A 217 -7.32 -5.47 1.33
C GLY A 217 -7.76 -4.53 2.47
N GLY A 218 -8.95 -4.74 2.99
CA GLY A 218 -9.51 -3.93 4.09
C GLY A 218 -9.94 -2.52 3.69
N GLY A 219 -9.64 -2.07 2.47
CA GLY A 219 -10.20 -0.85 1.89
C GLY A 219 -11.63 -1.04 1.42
N ALA A 220 -12.33 0.05 1.10
CA ALA A 220 -13.75 0.03 0.75
C ALA A 220 -14.09 -0.91 -0.43
N ALA A 221 -13.19 -1.03 -1.42
CA ALA A 221 -13.39 -1.87 -2.61
C ALA A 221 -13.04 -3.35 -2.40
N SER A 222 -12.48 -3.74 -1.25
CA SER A 222 -12.04 -5.12 -1.00
C SER A 222 -13.16 -6.00 -0.50
N ALA A 223 -13.37 -7.14 -1.17
CA ALA A 223 -14.29 -8.19 -0.73
C ALA A 223 -13.54 -9.46 -0.24
N THR A 224 -12.22 -9.42 -0.11
CA THR A 224 -11.37 -10.59 0.21
C THR A 224 -11.83 -11.33 1.46
N ARG A 225 -12.12 -10.61 2.55
CA ARG A 225 -12.62 -11.23 3.78
C ARG A 225 -13.96 -11.97 3.57
N ARG A 226 -14.85 -11.40 2.78
CA ARG A 226 -16.19 -11.95 2.50
C ARG A 226 -16.12 -13.14 1.55
N THR A 227 -15.21 -13.10 0.56
CA THR A 227 -15.15 -14.13 -0.49
C THR A 227 -14.29 -15.34 -0.15
N VAL A 228 -13.16 -15.13 0.53
CA VAL A 228 -12.20 -16.22 0.85
C VAL A 228 -11.92 -16.37 2.34
N GLY A 229 -12.56 -15.58 3.21
CA GLY A 229 -12.40 -15.68 4.66
C GLY A 229 -11.05 -15.21 5.20
N ILE A 230 -10.24 -14.54 4.37
CA ILE A 230 -8.91 -14.06 4.73
C ILE A 230 -8.96 -12.57 5.04
N ALA A 231 -8.37 -12.15 6.16
CA ALA A 231 -8.33 -10.76 6.58
C ALA A 231 -6.98 -10.40 7.23
N ALA A 232 -6.64 -9.13 7.15
CA ALA A 232 -5.49 -8.56 7.86
C ALA A 232 -6.01 -7.66 9.01
N PRO A 233 -5.89 -8.08 10.28
CA PRO A 233 -6.14 -7.21 11.44
C PRO A 233 -4.96 -6.26 11.59
N MET A 234 -5.07 -5.08 11.00
CA MET A 234 -3.93 -4.22 10.64
C MET A 234 -3.07 -3.77 11.82
N ALA A 235 -3.65 -3.42 12.97
CA ALA A 235 -2.83 -3.03 14.13
C ALA A 235 -1.92 -4.19 14.58
N THR A 236 -2.48 -5.40 14.68
CA THR A 236 -1.70 -6.61 15.03
C THR A 236 -0.71 -6.98 13.92
N ALA A 237 -1.12 -6.94 12.64
CA ALA A 237 -0.25 -7.29 11.53
C ALA A 237 0.96 -6.38 11.44
N ILE A 238 0.78 -5.06 11.55
CA ILE A 238 1.87 -4.09 11.54
C ILE A 238 2.82 -4.32 12.72
N ALA A 239 2.29 -4.52 13.93
CA ALA A 239 3.09 -4.74 15.13
C ALA A 239 3.92 -6.04 15.06
N ASP A 240 3.33 -7.13 14.54
CA ASP A 240 4.02 -8.40 14.32
C ASP A 240 5.15 -8.28 13.28
N ILE A 241 4.89 -7.57 12.17
CA ILE A 241 5.87 -7.36 11.10
C ILE A 241 6.98 -6.41 11.57
N ALA A 242 6.66 -5.39 12.37
CA ALA A 242 7.66 -4.54 12.99
C ALA A 242 8.51 -5.31 14.02
N ALA A 243 7.95 -6.32 14.69
CA ALA A 243 8.74 -7.24 15.53
C ALA A 243 9.68 -8.10 14.67
N ALA A 244 9.18 -8.69 13.58
CA ALA A 244 10.02 -9.44 12.63
C ALA A 244 11.17 -8.60 12.07
N ARG A 245 10.92 -7.31 11.78
CA ARG A 245 11.97 -6.36 11.35
C ARG A 245 13.07 -6.18 12.42
N ARG A 246 12.71 -6.07 13.71
CA ARG A 246 13.70 -5.93 14.78
C ARG A 246 14.59 -7.17 14.86
N ASP A 247 13.98 -8.35 14.84
CA ASP A 247 14.73 -9.59 14.92
C ASP A 247 15.59 -9.82 13.66
N TYR A 248 15.09 -9.43 12.47
CA TYR A 248 15.89 -9.47 11.24
C TYR A 248 17.03 -8.47 11.22
N LEU A 249 16.86 -7.28 11.80
CA LEU A 249 17.92 -6.29 11.94
C LEU A 249 19.11 -6.87 12.72
N ASP A 250 18.82 -7.58 13.84
CA ASP A 250 19.84 -8.25 14.65
C ASP A 250 20.43 -9.46 13.91
N GLU A 251 19.61 -10.29 13.28
CA GLU A 251 20.02 -11.47 12.50
C GLU A 251 20.95 -11.09 11.32
N SER A 252 20.65 -10.01 10.63
CA SER A 252 21.36 -9.58 9.41
C SER A 252 22.59 -8.70 9.66
N GLY A 253 22.87 -8.37 10.91
CA GLY A 253 23.96 -7.47 11.24
C GLY A 253 23.70 -6.00 10.88
N GLY A 254 22.45 -5.57 10.95
CA GLY A 254 22.07 -4.15 10.82
C GLY A 254 21.30 -3.78 9.55
N ARG A 255 20.86 -4.73 8.74
CA ARG A 255 20.06 -4.43 7.55
C ARG A 255 18.64 -4.02 7.93
N TYR A 256 18.30 -2.76 7.69
CA TYR A 256 16.95 -2.26 7.93
C TYR A 256 16.01 -2.61 6.77
N VAL A 257 14.85 -3.20 7.08
CA VAL A 257 13.78 -3.47 6.12
C VAL A 257 12.56 -2.64 6.49
N HIS A 258 12.05 -1.86 5.54
CA HIS A 258 10.93 -0.97 5.79
C HIS A 258 9.61 -1.73 5.91
N VAL A 259 8.73 -1.27 6.81
CA VAL A 259 7.37 -1.81 6.97
C VAL A 259 6.38 -0.78 6.44
N ILE A 260 5.66 -1.13 5.37
CA ILE A 260 4.67 -0.26 4.75
C ILE A 260 3.28 -0.83 5.04
N ALA A 261 2.43 -0.08 5.74
CA ALA A 261 1.06 -0.51 6.00
C ALA A 261 0.23 -0.43 4.71
N ASP A 262 -0.20 -1.59 4.17
CA ASP A 262 -1.01 -1.68 2.94
C ASP A 262 -2.42 -2.19 3.25
N GLY A 263 -3.36 -1.26 3.28
CA GLY A 263 -4.78 -1.52 3.50
C GLY A 263 -5.34 -0.98 4.82
N SER A 264 -6.65 -0.81 4.88
CA SER A 264 -7.41 -0.31 6.03
C SER A 264 -6.97 1.07 6.57
N VAL A 265 -6.22 1.86 5.81
CA VAL A 265 -5.86 3.23 6.12
C VAL A 265 -6.76 4.16 5.29
N SER A 266 -7.86 4.60 5.87
CA SER A 266 -8.88 5.40 5.19
C SER A 266 -8.96 6.84 5.68
N THR A 267 -8.46 7.10 6.89
CA THR A 267 -8.44 8.40 7.55
C THR A 267 -7.05 8.78 8.01
N SER A 268 -6.85 10.05 8.31
CA SER A 268 -5.61 10.55 8.91
C SER A 268 -5.31 9.89 10.26
N GLY A 269 -6.36 9.60 11.06
CA GLY A 269 -6.23 8.86 12.32
C GLY A 269 -5.72 7.43 12.13
N ASP A 270 -6.13 6.74 11.05
CA ASP A 270 -5.62 5.40 10.74
C ASP A 270 -4.14 5.44 10.36
N LEU A 271 -3.72 6.46 9.59
CA LEU A 271 -2.31 6.69 9.28
C LEU A 271 -1.50 6.88 10.56
N VAL A 272 -1.94 7.74 11.47
CA VAL A 272 -1.29 7.96 12.77
C VAL A 272 -1.12 6.65 13.53
N LYS A 273 -2.19 5.86 13.64
CA LYS A 273 -2.17 4.57 14.35
C LYS A 273 -1.27 3.54 13.65
N ALA A 274 -1.26 3.51 12.32
CA ALA A 274 -0.38 2.62 11.56
C ALA A 274 1.12 2.90 11.84
N ILE A 275 1.54 4.17 11.83
CA ILE A 275 2.92 4.56 12.18
C ILE A 275 3.21 4.21 13.64
N ALA A 276 2.31 4.53 14.56
CA ALA A 276 2.48 4.19 15.99
C ALA A 276 2.57 2.68 16.24
N CYS A 277 1.89 1.84 15.44
CA CYS A 277 2.02 0.38 15.48
C CYS A 277 3.37 -0.13 14.95
N GLY A 278 4.17 0.72 14.30
CA GLY A 278 5.51 0.38 13.83
C GLY A 278 5.72 0.42 12.32
N ALA A 279 4.76 0.91 11.52
CA ALA A 279 4.98 1.16 10.10
C ALA A 279 5.94 2.34 9.89
N ASP A 280 6.72 2.28 8.81
CA ASP A 280 7.58 3.39 8.35
C ASP A 280 6.84 4.31 7.40
N ALA A 281 5.90 3.76 6.65
CA ALA A 281 5.07 4.46 5.68
C ALA A 281 3.73 3.74 5.50
N VAL A 282 2.82 4.36 4.77
CA VAL A 282 1.52 3.80 4.41
C VAL A 282 1.30 3.77 2.91
N MET A 283 0.59 2.75 2.42
CA MET A 283 0.11 2.67 1.04
C MET A 283 -1.39 2.99 1.03
N LEU A 284 -1.76 4.09 0.37
CA LEU A 284 -3.11 4.63 0.39
C LEU A 284 -3.88 4.29 -0.89
N GLY A 285 -5.00 3.59 -0.76
CA GLY A 285 -5.96 3.32 -1.82
C GLY A 285 -7.22 4.18 -1.69
N THR A 286 -8.15 3.75 -0.87
CA THR A 286 -9.48 4.40 -0.69
C THR A 286 -9.37 5.89 -0.34
N ALA A 287 -8.37 6.30 0.47
CA ALA A 287 -8.17 7.69 0.82
C ALA A 287 -7.86 8.55 -0.42
N LEU A 288 -6.95 8.10 -1.28
CA LEU A 288 -6.57 8.82 -2.51
C LEU A 288 -7.60 8.67 -3.64
N ALA A 289 -8.41 7.60 -3.65
CA ALA A 289 -9.53 7.49 -4.57
C ALA A 289 -10.58 8.61 -4.41
N ARG A 290 -10.56 9.30 -3.27
CA ARG A 290 -11.41 10.48 -2.96
C ARG A 290 -10.85 11.79 -3.51
N ALA A 291 -9.69 11.79 -4.14
CA ALA A 291 -9.12 12.99 -4.75
C ALA A 291 -9.86 13.37 -6.05
N ALA A 292 -9.95 14.66 -6.31
CA ALA A 292 -10.53 15.17 -7.55
C ALA A 292 -9.74 14.72 -8.80
N GLU A 293 -8.43 14.51 -8.66
CA GLU A 293 -7.51 14.04 -9.70
C GLU A 293 -7.54 12.51 -9.88
N ALA A 294 -8.16 11.76 -8.96
CA ALA A 294 -8.20 10.31 -9.03
C ALA A 294 -8.88 9.82 -10.32
N PRO A 295 -8.26 8.91 -11.09
CA PRO A 295 -8.79 8.47 -12.38
C PRO A 295 -10.18 7.83 -12.28
N GLY A 296 -10.51 7.25 -11.12
CA GLY A 296 -11.81 6.63 -10.85
C GLY A 296 -12.98 7.60 -10.78
N ARG A 297 -12.74 8.93 -10.62
CA ARG A 297 -13.76 10.00 -10.65
C ARG A 297 -14.97 9.69 -9.77
N GLY A 298 -14.73 9.37 -8.50
CA GLY A 298 -15.77 8.99 -7.54
C GLY A 298 -16.08 7.49 -7.51
N TRP A 299 -15.41 6.67 -8.32
CA TRP A 299 -15.48 5.22 -8.27
C TRP A 299 -14.13 4.62 -7.85
N HIS A 300 -14.18 3.62 -7.00
CA HIS A 300 -12.99 2.94 -6.49
C HIS A 300 -13.08 1.43 -6.68
N TRP A 301 -12.00 0.83 -7.19
CA TRP A 301 -11.84 -0.62 -7.35
C TRP A 301 -10.36 -1.00 -7.28
N GLY A 302 -10.08 -2.24 -6.92
CA GLY A 302 -8.73 -2.80 -6.88
C GLY A 302 -8.52 -3.91 -7.90
N PRO A 303 -7.29 -4.39 -8.06
CA PRO A 303 -6.94 -5.43 -9.04
C PRO A 303 -7.66 -6.76 -8.79
N GLU A 304 -8.09 -7.05 -7.57
CA GLU A 304 -8.85 -8.25 -7.25
C GLU A 304 -10.28 -8.25 -7.80
N ALA A 305 -10.80 -7.10 -8.22
CA ALA A 305 -12.17 -6.97 -8.76
C ALA A 305 -12.34 -7.67 -10.11
N TRP A 306 -11.27 -7.73 -10.92
CA TRP A 306 -11.32 -8.32 -12.27
C TRP A 306 -10.79 -9.75 -12.35
N HIS A 307 -10.50 -10.43 -11.23
CA HIS A 307 -10.04 -11.81 -11.27
C HIS A 307 -11.02 -12.72 -12.02
N GLY A 308 -10.51 -13.47 -13.01
CA GLY A 308 -11.33 -14.17 -13.99
C GLY A 308 -12.30 -15.22 -13.43
N THR A 309 -11.95 -15.85 -12.30
CA THR A 309 -12.74 -16.95 -11.71
C THR A 309 -13.19 -16.69 -10.27
N LEU A 310 -12.51 -15.75 -9.57
CA LEU A 310 -12.80 -15.45 -8.17
C LEU A 310 -12.55 -13.96 -7.86
N PRO A 311 -13.45 -13.07 -8.30
CA PRO A 311 -13.38 -11.66 -7.93
C PRO A 311 -13.41 -11.48 -6.41
N ARG A 312 -12.46 -10.69 -5.88
CA ARG A 312 -12.35 -10.39 -4.44
C ARG A 312 -12.39 -8.89 -4.17
N GLY A 313 -12.96 -8.16 -5.07
CA GLY A 313 -13.18 -6.73 -5.00
C GLY A 313 -14.41 -6.35 -5.80
N GLU A 314 -14.87 -5.16 -5.56
CA GLU A 314 -16.02 -4.60 -6.26
C GLU A 314 -15.78 -3.11 -6.55
N ARG A 315 -16.53 -2.58 -7.50
CA ARG A 315 -16.60 -1.15 -7.73
C ARG A 315 -17.49 -0.52 -6.67
N VAL A 316 -16.93 0.41 -5.90
CA VAL A 316 -17.67 1.15 -4.88
C VAL A 316 -17.62 2.65 -5.17
N GLU A 317 -18.70 3.35 -4.84
CA GLU A 317 -18.72 4.80 -4.91
C GLU A 317 -17.97 5.38 -3.70
N VAL A 318 -17.15 6.40 -3.95
CA VAL A 318 -16.44 7.16 -2.92
C VAL A 318 -16.65 8.65 -3.16
N ALA A 319 -17.05 9.38 -2.12
CA ALA A 319 -17.22 10.83 -2.23
C ALA A 319 -15.87 11.51 -2.49
N THR A 320 -15.83 12.42 -3.44
CA THR A 320 -14.68 13.35 -3.61
C THR A 320 -14.64 14.32 -2.44
N VAL A 321 -13.47 14.50 -1.82
CA VAL A 321 -13.31 15.35 -0.63
C VAL A 321 -12.37 16.53 -0.85
N GLY A 322 -11.63 16.57 -1.96
CA GLY A 322 -10.70 17.63 -2.31
C GLY A 322 -9.66 17.18 -3.33
N SER A 323 -8.60 17.95 -3.51
CA SER A 323 -7.45 17.59 -4.30
C SER A 323 -6.53 16.60 -3.56
N LEU A 324 -5.56 16.01 -4.28
CA LEU A 324 -4.49 15.22 -3.64
C LEU A 324 -3.75 16.04 -2.57
N ARG A 325 -3.51 17.33 -2.84
CA ARG A 325 -2.91 18.25 -1.87
C ARG A 325 -3.78 18.41 -0.64
N ASP A 326 -5.09 18.64 -0.78
CA ASP A 326 -6.01 18.77 0.36
C ASP A 326 -6.01 17.51 1.23
N ILE A 327 -5.95 16.34 0.61
CA ILE A 327 -5.92 15.04 1.32
C ILE A 327 -4.59 14.87 2.05
N LEU A 328 -3.45 15.10 1.40
CA LEU A 328 -2.14 14.80 1.96
C LEU A 328 -1.62 15.91 2.87
N ASP A 329 -1.64 17.18 2.40
CA ASP A 329 -0.98 18.31 3.06
C ASP A 329 -1.98 19.30 3.68
N GLY A 330 -3.21 19.34 3.19
CA GLY A 330 -4.26 20.22 3.69
C GLY A 330 -4.28 21.60 3.06
N PRO A 331 -4.96 22.57 3.69
CA PRO A 331 -5.62 22.49 5.00
C PRO A 331 -6.90 21.65 5.00
N SER A 332 -7.33 21.19 6.19
CA SER A 332 -8.62 20.52 6.36
C SER A 332 -9.70 21.52 6.70
N HIS A 333 -10.85 21.45 6.01
CA HIS A 333 -12.03 22.25 6.26
C HIS A 333 -13.21 21.45 6.83
N GLN A 334 -13.00 20.15 7.09
CA GLN A 334 -14.00 19.22 7.60
C GLN A 334 -13.41 18.33 8.69
N ALA A 335 -14.18 18.07 9.75
CA ALA A 335 -13.78 17.22 10.87
C ALA A 335 -14.05 15.72 10.58
N CYS A 336 -13.65 15.23 9.40
CA CYS A 336 -13.94 13.86 8.95
C CYS A 336 -12.69 12.96 8.88
N GLY A 337 -11.48 13.52 9.05
CA GLY A 337 -10.22 12.79 8.93
C GLY A 337 -9.84 12.37 7.51
N PHE A 338 -10.56 12.84 6.46
CA PHE A 338 -10.27 12.48 5.07
C PHE A 338 -9.31 13.44 4.37
N THR A 339 -8.92 14.52 5.01
CA THR A 339 -8.01 15.55 4.49
C THR A 339 -6.93 15.90 5.51
N ASN A 340 -5.83 16.51 5.03
CA ASN A 340 -4.69 16.94 5.84
C ASN A 340 -4.05 15.82 6.67
N PHE A 341 -3.67 14.73 6.01
CA PHE A 341 -3.07 13.56 6.65
C PHE A 341 -1.76 13.91 7.35
N MET A 342 -0.92 14.71 6.71
CA MET A 342 0.38 15.11 7.29
C MET A 342 0.23 16.07 8.45
N GLY A 343 -0.73 17.01 8.41
CA GLY A 343 -1.03 17.86 9.55
C GLY A 343 -1.51 17.07 10.77
N ALA A 344 -2.37 16.06 10.55
CA ALA A 344 -2.82 15.17 11.63
C ALA A 344 -1.66 14.34 12.21
N LEU A 345 -0.76 13.83 11.36
CA LEU A 345 0.42 13.08 11.80
C LEU A 345 1.36 13.95 12.64
N ARG A 346 1.71 15.15 12.13
CA ARG A 346 2.55 16.11 12.87
C ARG A 346 1.92 16.47 14.23
N HIS A 347 0.61 16.73 14.25
CA HIS A 347 -0.10 17.04 15.49
C HIS A 347 -0.06 15.89 16.49
N ALA A 348 -0.31 14.66 16.05
CA ALA A 348 -0.26 13.49 16.92
C ALA A 348 1.16 13.23 17.47
N MET A 349 2.19 13.36 16.63
CA MET A 349 3.59 13.26 17.06
C MET A 349 3.96 14.34 18.06
N ALA A 350 3.57 15.58 17.80
CA ALA A 350 3.78 16.73 18.67
C ALA A 350 3.09 16.57 20.02
N ALA A 351 1.83 16.13 20.05
CA ALA A 351 1.07 15.85 21.28
C ALA A 351 1.70 14.73 22.13
N ASN A 352 2.54 13.90 21.52
CA ASN A 352 3.31 12.85 22.19
C ASN A 352 4.78 13.21 22.43
N GLY A 353 5.21 14.41 22.00
CA GLY A 353 6.56 14.93 22.23
C GLY A 353 7.65 14.28 21.36
N TYR A 354 7.29 13.63 20.26
CA TYR A 354 8.21 12.99 19.33
C TYR A 354 8.61 13.92 18.18
N LEU A 355 9.86 13.82 17.70
CA LEU A 355 10.40 14.66 16.63
C LEU A 355 10.25 14.04 15.24
N ASP A 356 10.33 12.72 15.15
CA ASP A 356 10.34 11.99 13.88
C ASP A 356 9.54 10.69 13.94
N LEU A 357 9.37 10.05 12.79
CA LEU A 357 8.58 8.82 12.67
C LEU A 357 9.17 7.66 13.49
N LYS A 358 10.51 7.54 13.58
CA LYS A 358 11.18 6.46 14.32
C LYS A 358 10.94 6.57 15.82
N GLU A 359 10.97 7.78 16.33
CA GLU A 359 10.60 8.03 17.72
C GLU A 359 9.11 7.74 17.94
N PHE A 360 8.24 8.15 17.01
CA PHE A 360 6.79 7.96 17.15
C PHE A 360 6.35 6.48 17.07
N GLN A 361 7.12 5.60 16.45
CA GLN A 361 6.90 4.15 16.51
C GLN A 361 7.00 3.57 17.95
N ARG A 362 7.45 4.36 18.93
CA ARG A 362 7.48 4.01 20.36
C ARG A 362 6.31 4.59 21.15
N ALA A 363 5.34 5.18 20.47
CA ALA A 363 4.15 5.74 21.12
C ALA A 363 3.38 4.65 21.87
N GLU A 364 2.85 5.02 23.01
CA GLU A 364 2.00 4.14 23.80
C GLU A 364 0.65 3.99 23.13
N LEU A 365 0.19 2.75 23.06
CA LEU A 365 -1.12 2.40 22.52
C LEU A 365 -1.99 1.77 23.59
N VAL A 366 -3.28 2.04 23.52
CA VAL A 366 -4.31 1.36 24.30
C VAL A 366 -5.25 0.63 23.36
N VAL A 367 -5.82 -0.48 23.86
CA VAL A 367 -6.92 -1.19 23.20
C VAL A 367 -8.22 -0.60 23.72
N THR A 368 -9.09 -0.18 22.80
CA THR A 368 -10.36 0.50 23.10
C THR A 368 -11.57 -0.42 22.92
N ALA A 369 -11.38 -1.68 22.48
CA ALA A 369 -12.41 -2.69 22.23
C ALA A 369 -12.49 -3.74 23.35
#